data_e408582b8f7c218b040382ac3a99ae01
#
_entry.id   e408582b8f7c218b040382ac3a99ae01
#
_cell.length_a   1.000
_cell.length_b   1.000
_cell.length_c   1.000
_cell.angle_alpha   90.00
_cell.angle_beta   90.00
_cell.angle_gamma   90.00
#
_symmetry.space_group_name_H-M   'P 1'
#
loop_
_entity.id
_entity.type
_entity.pdbx_description
1 polymer ?
#
loop_
_entity_poly.entity_id
_entity_poly.type
_entity_poly.pdbx_seq_one_letter_code
_entity_poly.pdbx_strand_id
1 'polypeptide(L)'
;SYRNFISSHRFVLSSENKIFCFGDTLGNIREAYESFSTLLYFNRIDWMKSLLDPIFEYCEDNHWVKRYPPYDIGLYPIINKQVKLDDNAVAVAADMLMMMAVIVEVEQDFSYADAHWNLLCLWADYLREKMEKDVYPCEGLLNEDDERVKCVLGLMAYRKLIQLKESV
;
A
#
# COMPACT_ATOMS: atom_id res chain seq x y z
N SER A 1 -13.27 -15.12 4.57
CA SER A 1 -13.01 -15.53 5.96
C SER A 1 -11.52 -15.74 6.21
N TYR A 2 -11.09 -15.73 7.47
CA TYR A 2 -9.70 -15.96 7.86
C TYR A 2 -9.10 -17.26 7.29
N ARG A 3 -9.87 -18.34 7.26
CA ARG A 3 -9.44 -19.60 6.61
C ARG A 3 -9.16 -19.41 5.13
N ASN A 4 -9.98 -18.64 4.44
CA ASN A 4 -9.78 -18.35 3.01
C ASN A 4 -8.53 -17.51 2.81
N PHE A 5 -8.28 -16.54 3.69
CA PHE A 5 -7.04 -15.77 3.66
C PHE A 5 -5.81 -16.68 3.78
N ILE A 6 -5.74 -17.54 4.81
CA ILE A 6 -4.60 -18.45 5.01
C ILE A 6 -4.42 -19.42 3.85
N SER A 7 -5.52 -19.93 3.25
CA SER A 7 -5.43 -20.86 2.13
C SER A 7 -5.06 -20.20 0.80
N SER A 8 -5.30 -18.90 0.66
CA SER A 8 -5.02 -18.15 -0.57
C SER A 8 -3.70 -17.38 -0.55
N HIS A 9 -3.08 -17.21 0.62
CA HIS A 9 -1.83 -16.45 0.76
C HIS A 9 -0.65 -17.38 1.03
N ARG A 10 0.50 -16.97 0.53
CA ARG A 10 1.78 -17.65 0.76
C ARG A 10 2.60 -16.88 1.76
N PHE A 11 3.13 -17.59 2.73
CA PHE A 11 4.01 -17.04 3.75
C PHE A 11 5.44 -17.49 3.44
N VAL A 12 6.34 -16.55 3.30
CA VAL A 12 7.74 -16.80 2.96
C VAL A 12 8.62 -16.18 4.04
N LEU A 13 9.59 -16.95 4.52
CA LEU A 13 10.60 -16.46 5.43
C LEU A 13 11.72 -15.81 4.61
N SER A 14 12.00 -14.54 4.85
CA SER A 14 13.14 -13.85 4.24
C SER A 14 14.45 -14.25 4.87
N SER A 15 15.56 -13.88 4.25
CA SER A 15 16.91 -14.06 4.79
C SER A 15 17.13 -13.36 6.14
N GLU A 16 16.34 -12.35 6.46
CA GLU A 16 16.37 -11.59 7.71
C GLU A 16 15.34 -12.10 8.76
N ASN A 17 14.79 -13.30 8.58
CA ASN A 17 13.76 -13.88 9.41
C ASN A 17 12.42 -13.09 9.44
N LYS A 18 12.18 -12.24 8.44
CA LYS A 18 10.88 -11.59 8.27
C LYS A 18 9.93 -12.53 7.55
N ILE A 19 8.66 -12.53 7.95
CA ILE A 19 7.62 -13.29 7.26
C ILE A 19 6.96 -12.36 6.24
N PHE A 20 7.13 -12.68 4.96
CA PHE A 20 6.39 -12.04 3.88
C PHE A 20 5.09 -12.79 3.60
N CYS A 21 4.05 -12.05 3.30
CA CYS A 21 2.76 -12.59 2.93
C CYS A 21 2.40 -12.12 1.51
N PHE A 22 2.03 -13.06 0.66
CA PHE A 22 1.63 -12.78 -0.72
C PHE A 22 0.27 -13.38 -1.01
N GLY A 23 -0.58 -12.62 -1.71
CA GLY A 23 -1.77 -13.17 -2.32
C GLY A 23 -1.39 -13.99 -3.55
N ASP A 24 -1.97 -15.16 -3.71
CA ASP A 24 -1.76 -16.09 -4.83
C ASP A 24 -0.29 -16.20 -5.29
N THR A 25 0.03 -15.81 -6.51
CA THR A 25 1.38 -15.94 -7.11
C THR A 25 2.03 -14.60 -7.41
N LEU A 26 1.26 -13.54 -7.45
CA LEU A 26 1.69 -12.18 -7.77
C LEU A 26 1.66 -11.31 -6.51
N GLY A 27 2.80 -10.74 -6.14
CA GLY A 27 2.85 -9.75 -5.06
C GLY A 27 2.29 -8.42 -5.52
N ASN A 28 0.97 -8.18 -5.41
CA ASN A 28 0.36 -6.94 -5.83
C ASN A 28 -0.31 -6.17 -4.69
N ILE A 29 -0.27 -4.84 -4.79
CA ILE A 29 -0.80 -3.93 -3.76
C ILE A 29 -2.31 -4.05 -3.65
N ARG A 30 -3.02 -4.27 -4.74
CA ARG A 30 -4.48 -4.39 -4.74
C ARG A 30 -4.95 -5.58 -3.89
N GLU A 31 -4.32 -6.73 -4.03
CA GLU A 31 -4.62 -7.90 -3.20
C GLU A 31 -4.27 -7.67 -1.72
N ALA A 32 -3.15 -6.99 -1.45
CA ALA A 32 -2.82 -6.57 -0.09
C ALA A 32 -3.93 -5.71 0.50
N TYR A 33 -4.40 -4.69 -0.22
CA TYR A 33 -5.48 -3.81 0.21
C TYR A 33 -6.79 -4.56 0.46
N GLU A 34 -7.20 -5.47 -0.43
CA GLU A 34 -8.41 -6.28 -0.26
C GLU A 34 -8.34 -7.22 0.94
N SER A 35 -7.14 -7.71 1.26
CA SER A 35 -6.91 -8.60 2.40
C SER A 35 -6.85 -7.86 3.74
N PHE A 36 -6.57 -6.56 3.71
CA PHE A 36 -6.31 -5.74 4.89
C PHE A 36 -7.48 -5.70 5.87
N SER A 37 -8.70 -5.56 5.38
CA SER A 37 -9.92 -5.54 6.20
C SER A 37 -10.10 -6.85 7.00
N THR A 38 -9.79 -7.98 6.37
CA THR A 38 -9.84 -9.28 7.03
C THR A 38 -8.80 -9.37 8.14
N LEU A 39 -7.56 -8.94 7.88
CA LEU A 39 -6.50 -8.95 8.88
C LEU A 39 -6.76 -7.97 10.02
N LEU A 40 -7.30 -6.80 9.73
CA LEU A 40 -7.72 -5.83 10.73
C LEU A 40 -8.78 -6.41 11.66
N TYR A 41 -9.81 -7.07 11.11
CA TYR A 41 -10.86 -7.73 11.91
C TYR A 41 -10.30 -8.78 12.88
N PHE A 42 -9.27 -9.51 12.50
CA PHE A 42 -8.60 -10.52 13.34
C PHE A 42 -7.43 -9.96 14.17
N ASN A 43 -7.23 -8.63 14.16
CA ASN A 43 -6.13 -7.95 14.88
C ASN A 43 -4.74 -8.52 14.53
N ARG A 44 -4.51 -8.80 13.25
CA ARG A 44 -3.25 -9.36 12.74
C ARG A 44 -2.41 -8.27 12.07
N ILE A 45 -2.01 -7.27 12.86
CA ILE A 45 -1.17 -6.15 12.38
C ILE A 45 0.19 -6.65 11.88
N ASP A 46 0.75 -7.67 12.53
CA ASP A 46 1.97 -8.35 12.11
C ASP A 46 1.89 -8.85 10.64
N TRP A 47 0.77 -9.43 10.26
CA TRP A 47 0.56 -9.89 8.89
C TRP A 47 0.22 -8.77 7.91
N MET A 48 -0.41 -7.70 8.39
CA MET A 48 -0.61 -6.49 7.59
C MET A 48 0.74 -5.90 7.17
N LYS A 49 1.68 -5.78 8.09
CA LYS A 49 3.05 -5.34 7.79
C LYS A 49 3.76 -6.33 6.85
N SER A 50 3.60 -7.62 7.06
CA SER A 50 4.18 -8.66 6.19
C SER A 50 3.69 -8.62 4.74
N LEU A 51 2.50 -8.05 4.47
CA LEU A 51 2.03 -7.77 3.12
C LEU A 51 2.74 -6.58 2.48
N LEU A 52 3.11 -5.58 3.29
CA LEU A 52 3.70 -4.32 2.81
C LEU A 52 5.22 -4.36 2.75
N ASP A 53 5.88 -5.08 3.64
CA ASP A 53 7.34 -5.15 3.74
C ASP A 53 8.03 -5.45 2.39
N PRO A 54 7.61 -6.46 1.60
CA PRO A 54 8.26 -6.74 0.33
C PRO A 54 8.07 -5.61 -0.70
N ILE A 55 6.97 -4.84 -0.60
CA ILE A 55 6.71 -3.71 -1.49
C ILE A 55 7.66 -2.56 -1.14
N PHE A 56 7.83 -2.26 0.15
CA PHE A 56 8.77 -1.26 0.62
C PHE A 56 10.22 -1.63 0.26
N GLU A 57 10.63 -2.87 0.53
CA GLU A 57 11.96 -3.36 0.14
C GLU A 57 12.20 -3.20 -1.37
N TYR A 58 11.24 -3.57 -2.20
CA TYR A 58 11.35 -3.41 -3.65
C TYR A 58 11.55 -1.94 -4.07
N CYS A 59 10.85 -1.00 -3.41
CA CYS A 59 10.97 0.42 -3.69
C CYS A 59 12.29 1.03 -3.17
N GLU A 60 12.79 0.54 -2.03
CA GLU A 60 13.98 1.07 -1.36
C GLU A 60 15.29 0.55 -1.97
N ASP A 61 15.31 -0.65 -2.51
CA ASP A 61 16.49 -1.29 -3.13
C ASP A 61 16.87 -0.73 -4.51
N ASN A 62 16.40 0.47 -4.86
CA ASN A 62 16.63 1.08 -6.17
C ASN A 62 16.13 0.29 -7.38
N HIS A 63 15.31 -0.73 -7.19
CA HIS A 63 14.64 -1.43 -8.28
C HIS A 63 13.53 -0.59 -8.90
N TRP A 64 12.98 0.33 -8.10
CA TRP A 64 11.88 1.18 -8.49
C TRP A 64 12.24 2.66 -8.39
N VAL A 65 12.28 3.36 -9.53
CA VAL A 65 12.70 4.77 -9.61
C VAL A 65 11.52 5.74 -9.86
N LYS A 66 10.30 5.22 -9.90
CA LYS A 66 9.10 6.03 -10.16
C LYS A 66 8.58 6.68 -8.86
N ARG A 67 7.81 7.75 -9.03
CA ARG A 67 7.26 8.54 -7.91
C ARG A 67 5.98 7.96 -7.28
N TYR A 68 5.56 6.80 -7.71
CA TYR A 68 4.41 6.03 -7.21
C TYR A 68 4.82 4.58 -7.00
N PRO A 69 4.13 3.82 -6.16
CA PRO A 69 4.49 2.43 -5.92
C PRO A 69 4.20 1.55 -7.15
N PRO A 70 4.90 0.43 -7.33
CA PRO A 70 4.60 -0.51 -8.41
C PRO A 70 3.22 -1.15 -8.21
N TYR A 71 2.54 -1.49 -9.30
CA TYR A 71 1.30 -2.27 -9.20
C TYR A 71 1.56 -3.65 -8.60
N ASP A 72 2.64 -4.28 -9.00
CA ASP A 72 3.12 -5.56 -8.49
C ASP A 72 4.65 -5.57 -8.40
N ILE A 73 5.20 -6.48 -7.63
CA ILE A 73 6.64 -6.67 -7.45
C ILE A 73 7.16 -7.96 -8.08
N GLY A 74 6.31 -8.69 -8.79
CA GLY A 74 6.69 -9.89 -9.53
C GLY A 74 6.04 -11.17 -9.03
N LEU A 75 6.40 -12.24 -9.70
CA LEU A 75 5.86 -13.58 -9.45
C LEU A 75 6.70 -14.33 -8.41
N TYR A 76 6.03 -14.99 -7.46
CA TYR A 76 6.68 -15.92 -6.55
C TYR A 76 7.33 -17.09 -7.33
N PRO A 77 8.54 -17.58 -6.98
CA PRO A 77 9.39 -17.13 -5.86
C PRO A 77 10.35 -15.97 -6.18
N ILE A 78 10.37 -15.47 -7.39
CA ILE A 78 11.30 -14.42 -7.84
C ILE A 78 10.56 -13.08 -7.83
N ILE A 79 10.54 -12.42 -6.68
CA ILE A 79 9.85 -11.16 -6.45
C ILE A 79 10.83 -10.00 -6.62
N ASN A 80 11.29 -9.77 -7.83
CA ASN A 80 12.26 -8.71 -8.12
C ASN A 80 12.01 -8.00 -9.45
N LYS A 81 10.89 -8.30 -10.14
CA LYS A 81 10.58 -7.69 -11.44
C LYS A 81 9.08 -7.58 -11.62
N GLN A 82 8.61 -6.35 -11.79
CA GLN A 82 7.22 -6.07 -12.12
C GLN A 82 6.77 -6.82 -13.39
N VAL A 83 5.58 -7.41 -13.36
CA VAL A 83 4.97 -8.15 -14.48
C VAL A 83 3.94 -7.27 -15.20
N LYS A 84 3.10 -6.55 -14.47
CA LYS A 84 2.11 -5.64 -15.03
C LYS A 84 2.66 -4.21 -15.02
N LEU A 85 2.85 -3.65 -16.21
CA LEU A 85 3.38 -2.30 -16.35
C LEU A 85 2.28 -1.27 -16.05
N ASP A 86 2.53 -0.42 -15.06
CA ASP A 86 1.91 0.90 -14.85
C ASP A 86 0.39 1.03 -14.79
N ASP A 87 -0.31 -0.03 -14.46
CA ASP A 87 -1.75 0.06 -14.26
C ASP A 87 -2.08 0.62 -12.87
N ASN A 88 -3.00 1.58 -12.82
CA ASN A 88 -3.59 2.10 -11.58
C ASN A 88 -2.61 2.79 -10.59
N ALA A 89 -1.64 3.54 -11.07
CA ALA A 89 -0.64 4.22 -10.23
C ALA A 89 -1.26 5.08 -9.11
N VAL A 90 -2.37 5.76 -9.39
CA VAL A 90 -3.13 6.54 -8.40
C VAL A 90 -3.74 5.64 -7.34
N ALA A 91 -4.41 4.57 -7.76
CA ALA A 91 -5.07 3.66 -6.84
C ALA A 91 -4.06 2.98 -5.89
N VAL A 92 -2.94 2.47 -6.42
CA VAL A 92 -1.94 1.79 -5.59
C VAL A 92 -1.23 2.75 -4.63
N ALA A 93 -0.98 4.01 -5.05
CA ALA A 93 -0.42 5.02 -4.14
C ALA A 93 -1.39 5.36 -3.00
N ALA A 94 -2.66 5.52 -3.31
CA ALA A 94 -3.70 5.76 -2.31
C ALA A 94 -3.87 4.58 -1.37
N ASP A 95 -3.92 3.35 -1.90
CA ASP A 95 -4.06 2.12 -1.11
C ASP A 95 -2.90 1.97 -0.11
N MET A 96 -1.66 2.24 -0.52
CA MET A 96 -0.50 2.19 0.39
C MET A 96 -0.60 3.22 1.52
N LEU A 97 -0.99 4.46 1.22
CA LEU A 97 -1.18 5.49 2.25
C LEU A 97 -2.31 5.14 3.22
N MET A 98 -3.43 4.61 2.71
CA MET A 98 -4.56 4.17 3.54
C MET A 98 -4.18 3.01 4.45
N MET A 99 -3.51 1.99 3.94
CA MET A 99 -3.05 0.85 4.73
C MET A 99 -2.07 1.28 5.82
N MET A 100 -1.12 2.17 5.50
CA MET A 100 -0.20 2.69 6.50
C MET A 100 -0.90 3.49 7.59
N ALA A 101 -1.88 4.33 7.24
CA ALA A 101 -2.64 5.10 8.23
C ALA A 101 -3.41 4.19 9.19
N VAL A 102 -3.98 3.09 8.69
CA VAL A 102 -4.65 2.07 9.53
C VAL A 102 -3.67 1.40 10.49
N ILE A 103 -2.48 1.01 10.02
CA ILE A 103 -1.46 0.38 10.88
C ILE A 103 -1.10 1.32 12.04
N VAL A 104 -0.74 2.56 11.73
CA VAL A 104 -0.34 3.54 12.75
C VAL A 104 -1.48 3.83 13.73
N GLU A 105 -2.71 3.99 13.23
CA GLU A 105 -3.89 4.25 14.08
C GLU A 105 -4.16 3.09 15.05
N VAL A 106 -4.03 1.87 14.60
CA VAL A 106 -4.32 0.69 15.44
C VAL A 106 -3.21 0.40 16.43
N GLU A 107 -1.96 0.54 16.02
CA GLU A 107 -0.81 0.31 16.91
C GLU A 107 -0.54 1.47 17.87
N GLN A 108 -1.00 2.69 17.54
CA GLN A 108 -0.62 3.92 18.24
C GLN A 108 0.91 4.09 18.31
N ASP A 109 1.59 3.62 17.27
CA ASP A 109 3.05 3.67 17.11
C ASP A 109 3.39 4.10 15.68
N PHE A 110 4.18 5.16 15.56
CA PHE A 110 4.58 5.74 14.29
C PHE A 110 5.85 5.14 13.70
N SER A 111 6.57 4.29 14.43
CA SER A 111 7.91 3.79 14.06
C SER A 111 7.93 3.13 12.69
N TYR A 112 6.90 2.33 12.37
CA TYR A 112 6.80 1.64 11.09
C TYR A 112 6.61 2.63 9.93
N ALA A 113 5.76 3.63 10.09
CA ALA A 113 5.58 4.68 9.09
C ALA A 113 6.81 5.58 8.97
N ASP A 114 7.50 5.87 10.06
CA ASP A 114 8.70 6.70 10.06
C ASP A 114 9.85 6.04 9.28
N ALA A 115 10.00 4.72 9.40
CA ALA A 115 10.98 3.94 8.63
C ALA A 115 10.81 4.11 7.11
N HIS A 116 9.57 4.29 6.63
CA HIS A 116 9.23 4.43 5.21
C HIS A 116 8.75 5.83 4.83
N TRP A 117 8.98 6.83 5.70
CA TRP A 117 8.38 8.15 5.57
C TRP A 117 8.69 8.85 4.24
N ASN A 118 9.90 8.70 3.73
CA ASN A 118 10.31 9.31 2.45
C ASN A 118 9.45 8.79 1.27
N LEU A 119 9.14 7.49 1.24
CA LEU A 119 8.28 6.92 0.20
C LEU A 119 6.84 7.40 0.36
N LEU A 120 6.32 7.47 1.59
CA LEU A 120 4.97 7.94 1.86
C LEU A 120 4.79 9.41 1.42
N CYS A 121 5.78 10.26 1.70
CA CYS A 121 5.80 11.65 1.20
C CYS A 121 5.82 11.71 -0.33
N LEU A 122 6.68 10.93 -0.96
CA LEU A 122 6.80 10.88 -2.42
C LEU A 122 5.49 10.47 -3.10
N TRP A 123 4.79 9.47 -2.55
CA TRP A 123 3.51 9.00 -3.07
C TRP A 123 2.38 9.99 -2.84
N ALA A 124 2.38 10.68 -1.69
CA ALA A 124 1.42 11.76 -1.43
C ALA A 124 1.62 12.96 -2.37
N ASP A 125 2.87 13.33 -2.64
CA ASP A 125 3.19 14.40 -3.60
C ASP A 125 2.75 14.03 -5.02
N TYR A 126 2.92 12.77 -5.41
CA TYR A 126 2.42 12.26 -6.68
C TYR A 126 0.89 12.41 -6.80
N LEU A 127 0.14 12.02 -5.76
CA LEU A 127 -1.33 12.17 -5.75
C LEU A 127 -1.76 13.63 -5.80
N ARG A 128 -1.04 14.52 -5.09
CA ARG A 128 -1.33 15.97 -5.11
C ARG A 128 -1.16 16.55 -6.51
N GLU A 129 -0.05 16.24 -7.18
CA GLU A 129 0.18 16.70 -8.55
C GLU A 129 -0.86 16.18 -9.54
N LYS A 130 -1.34 14.95 -9.35
CA LYS A 130 -2.42 14.40 -10.17
C LYS A 130 -3.70 15.17 -9.98
N MET A 131 -4.10 15.48 -8.76
CA MET A 131 -5.30 16.29 -8.48
C MET A 131 -5.22 17.70 -9.06
N GLU A 132 -4.03 18.33 -9.06
CA GLU A 132 -3.85 19.69 -9.61
C GLU A 132 -3.90 19.74 -11.14
N LYS A 133 -3.38 18.70 -11.81
CA LYS A 133 -3.27 18.66 -13.27
C LYS A 133 -4.54 18.20 -13.96
N ASP A 134 -5.29 17.32 -13.36
CA ASP A 134 -6.48 16.77 -13.94
C ASP A 134 -7.70 17.63 -13.59
N VAL A 135 -8.07 18.54 -14.49
CA VAL A 135 -9.38 19.22 -14.45
C VAL A 135 -10.44 18.18 -14.80
N TYR A 136 -10.92 17.45 -13.80
CA TYR A 136 -11.99 16.47 -13.97
C TYR A 136 -13.34 17.20 -14.15
N PRO A 137 -14.06 17.01 -15.25
CA PRO A 137 -15.42 17.50 -15.34
C PRO A 137 -16.31 16.80 -14.30
N CYS A 138 -17.05 17.59 -13.54
CA CYS A 138 -17.91 17.09 -12.44
C CYS A 138 -19.20 16.42 -12.96
N GLU A 139 -19.17 15.67 -14.02
CA GLU A 139 -20.34 15.02 -14.60
C GLU A 139 -20.28 13.50 -14.36
N GLY A 140 -21.06 13.02 -13.41
CA GLY A 140 -21.31 11.60 -13.18
C GLY A 140 -21.32 11.19 -11.71
N LEU A 141 -21.96 10.06 -11.42
CA LEU A 141 -21.91 9.39 -10.12
C LEU A 141 -20.46 8.90 -9.88
N LEU A 142 -19.86 9.37 -8.80
CA LEU A 142 -18.53 8.92 -8.38
C LEU A 142 -18.60 7.43 -8.01
N ASN A 143 -17.75 6.64 -8.63
CA ASN A 143 -17.55 5.24 -8.34
C ASN A 143 -16.33 5.09 -7.42
N GLU A 144 -16.28 4.05 -6.59
CA GLU A 144 -15.13 3.77 -5.71
C GLU A 144 -13.82 3.57 -6.49
N ASP A 145 -13.91 3.19 -7.76
CA ASP A 145 -12.77 3.05 -8.67
C ASP A 145 -12.42 4.37 -9.43
N ASP A 146 -13.14 5.46 -9.17
CA ASP A 146 -12.81 6.78 -9.75
C ASP A 146 -11.45 7.24 -9.18
N GLU A 147 -10.49 7.53 -10.06
CA GLU A 147 -9.14 7.98 -9.67
C GLU A 147 -9.18 9.22 -8.76
N ARG A 148 -10.18 10.09 -8.91
CA ARG A 148 -10.36 11.28 -8.03
C ARG A 148 -10.71 10.87 -6.61
N VAL A 149 -11.63 9.92 -6.45
CA VAL A 149 -12.00 9.40 -5.14
C VAL A 149 -10.78 8.78 -4.48
N LYS A 150 -10.02 7.98 -5.22
CA LYS A 150 -8.76 7.39 -4.72
C LYS A 150 -7.72 8.45 -4.33
N CYS A 151 -7.53 9.49 -5.16
CA CYS A 151 -6.64 10.60 -4.81
C CYS A 151 -7.05 11.27 -3.49
N VAL A 152 -8.33 11.61 -3.35
CA VAL A 152 -8.86 12.25 -2.13
C VAL A 152 -8.64 11.37 -0.91
N LEU A 153 -9.00 10.08 -0.99
CA LEU A 153 -8.86 9.13 0.11
C LEU A 153 -7.39 8.94 0.50
N GLY A 154 -6.48 8.81 -0.48
CA GLY A 154 -5.05 8.71 -0.22
C GLY A 154 -4.48 9.96 0.45
N LEU A 155 -4.86 11.16 0.01
CA LEU A 155 -4.42 12.42 0.62
C LEU A 155 -5.03 12.64 2.02
N MET A 156 -6.27 12.20 2.25
CA MET A 156 -6.86 12.20 3.60
C MET A 156 -6.10 11.26 4.54
N ALA A 157 -5.72 10.07 4.06
CA ALA A 157 -4.91 9.13 4.83
C ALA A 157 -3.52 9.71 5.15
N TYR A 158 -2.88 10.36 4.18
CA TYR A 158 -1.60 11.06 4.43
C TYR A 158 -1.73 12.19 5.44
N ARG A 159 -2.79 13.00 5.35
CA ARG A 159 -3.08 14.03 6.37
C ARG A 159 -3.25 13.42 7.76
N LYS A 160 -3.94 12.30 7.86
CA LYS A 160 -4.07 11.56 9.12
C LYS A 160 -2.71 11.11 9.66
N LEU A 161 -1.84 10.59 8.78
CA LEU A 161 -0.46 10.21 9.16
C LEU A 161 0.34 11.39 9.72
N ILE A 162 0.24 12.59 9.11
CA ILE A 162 0.89 13.81 9.64
C ILE A 162 0.36 14.11 11.05
N GLN A 163 -0.95 14.08 11.26
CA GLN A 163 -1.55 14.30 12.58
C GLN A 163 -1.09 13.29 13.63
N LEU A 164 -1.00 12.02 13.26
CA LEU A 164 -0.50 10.97 14.13
C LEU A 164 0.99 11.17 14.46
N LYS A 165 1.80 11.59 13.50
CA LYS A 165 3.21 11.90 13.71
C LYS A 165 3.43 13.02 14.72
N GLU A 166 2.55 14.01 14.73
CA GLU A 166 2.63 15.13 15.68
C GLU A 166 2.09 14.80 17.08
N SER A 167 1.27 13.76 17.20
CA SER A 167 0.59 13.37 18.44
C SER A 167 1.25 12.23 19.21
N VAL A 168 2.13 11.51 18.58
CA VAL A 168 2.92 10.41 19.15
C VAL A 168 4.38 10.83 19.29
#